data_f061f4bfaa0834e0f0bcb071864e50cc
#
_entry.id   f061f4bfaa0834e0f0bcb071864e50cc
#
_cell.length_a   1.000
_cell.length_b   1.000
_cell.length_c   1.000
_cell.angle_alpha   90.00
_cell.angle_beta   90.00
_cell.angle_gamma   90.00
#
_symmetry.space_group_name_H-M   'P 1'
#
loop_
_entity.id
_entity.type
_entity.pdbx_description
1 polymer ?
#
loop_
_entity_poly.entity_id
_entity_poly.type
_entity_poly.pdbx_seq_one_letter_code
_entity_poly.pdbx_strand_id
1 'polypeptide(L)'
;PQYGERHGKGEALWKSLYVTRGDILIWIDTDITNIHPRFVYGLIGPLLHRPNLKYIKGYYLRPIRVGDTTHARGGGRVTELSARPLLNLFYPALSGFIQPLSGEYGGRRDVLEQLPFSCGYGVEIGLLIDILEDYGLDALGQVDLIKRMHRNQPLISLSKMSFSIIQTVIRKIDQRDGLQLLQDVNRTMKLIRTEERRFFLEVEKIAELQRPPMVEIPEYHTRQGDNYAA
;
A
#
# COMPACT_ATOMS: atom_id res chain seq x y z
N PRO A 1 -3.23 -21.48 9.43
CA PRO A 1 -2.72 -21.60 10.81
C PRO A 1 -1.20 -21.63 10.88
N GLN A 2 -0.50 -22.35 9.96
CA GLN A 2 0.97 -22.49 10.01
C GLN A 2 1.75 -21.20 9.80
N TYR A 3 1.20 -20.20 9.10
CA TYR A 3 1.83 -18.89 8.88
C TYR A 3 1.43 -17.85 9.94
N GLY A 4 0.75 -18.28 10.99
CA GLY A 4 0.27 -17.42 12.06
C GLY A 4 -0.87 -16.48 11.63
N GLU A 5 -1.63 -16.02 12.61
CA GLU A 5 -2.68 -15.03 12.39
C GLU A 5 -2.08 -13.63 12.31
N ARG A 6 -2.43 -12.88 11.25
CA ARG A 6 -2.07 -11.48 11.08
C ARG A 6 -3.28 -10.70 10.62
N HIS A 7 -3.28 -9.41 10.93
CA HIS A 7 -4.36 -8.49 10.60
C HIS A 7 -3.81 -7.30 9.82
N GLY A 8 -4.68 -6.65 9.06
CA GLY A 8 -4.38 -5.43 8.35
C GLY A 8 -4.73 -5.50 6.87
N LYS A 9 -4.60 -4.35 6.21
CA LYS A 9 -4.96 -4.22 4.80
C LYS A 9 -4.12 -5.15 3.91
N GLY A 10 -2.81 -5.09 4.06
CA GLY A 10 -1.91 -5.90 3.23
C GLY A 10 -2.07 -7.40 3.44
N GLU A 11 -2.45 -7.85 4.64
CA GLU A 11 -2.80 -9.26 4.89
C GLU A 11 -3.99 -9.71 4.07
N ALA A 12 -5.04 -8.89 3.97
CA ALA A 12 -6.20 -9.19 3.14
C ALA A 12 -5.84 -9.25 1.64
N LEU A 13 -4.99 -8.33 1.19
CA LEU A 13 -4.52 -8.30 -0.20
C LEU A 13 -3.64 -9.51 -0.53
N TRP A 14 -2.74 -9.89 0.36
CA TRP A 14 -1.92 -11.09 0.21
C TRP A 14 -2.78 -12.35 0.11
N LYS A 15 -3.78 -12.50 0.97
CA LYS A 15 -4.73 -13.62 0.91
C LYS A 15 -5.58 -13.62 -0.35
N SER A 16 -5.85 -12.45 -0.95
CA SER A 16 -6.60 -12.37 -2.19
C SER A 16 -5.88 -13.03 -3.37
N LEU A 17 -4.54 -13.04 -3.39
CA LEU A 17 -3.75 -13.79 -4.36
C LEU A 17 -4.06 -15.28 -4.30
N TYR A 18 -4.19 -15.82 -3.08
CA TYR A 18 -4.49 -17.23 -2.88
C TYR A 18 -5.89 -17.63 -3.35
N VAL A 19 -6.91 -16.77 -3.15
CA VAL A 19 -8.32 -17.12 -3.40
C VAL A 19 -8.82 -16.74 -4.79
N THR A 20 -8.10 -15.87 -5.52
CA THR A 20 -8.46 -15.44 -6.87
C THR A 20 -7.66 -16.19 -7.94
N ARG A 21 -8.08 -16.12 -9.23
CA ARG A 21 -7.47 -16.86 -10.34
C ARG A 21 -7.12 -15.99 -11.56
N GLY A 22 -7.54 -14.72 -11.61
CA GLY A 22 -7.30 -13.84 -12.75
C GLY A 22 -5.81 -13.48 -12.91
N ASP A 23 -5.36 -13.27 -14.14
CA ASP A 23 -3.98 -12.90 -14.49
C ASP A 23 -3.65 -11.45 -14.11
N ILE A 24 -4.67 -10.63 -13.93
CA ILE A 24 -4.57 -9.26 -13.46
C ILE A 24 -5.41 -9.13 -12.20
N LEU A 25 -4.79 -8.63 -11.14
CA LEU A 25 -5.49 -8.30 -9.90
C LEU A 25 -5.53 -6.80 -9.73
N ILE A 26 -6.72 -6.30 -9.33
CA ILE A 26 -6.90 -4.93 -8.91
C ILE A 26 -7.53 -4.90 -7.53
N TRP A 27 -7.13 -3.93 -6.74
CA TRP A 27 -7.71 -3.65 -5.43
C TRP A 27 -8.30 -2.26 -5.41
N ILE A 28 -9.45 -2.14 -4.79
CA ILE A 28 -10.19 -0.89 -4.64
C ILE A 28 -10.68 -0.83 -3.21
N ASP A 29 -10.39 0.27 -2.51
CA ASP A 29 -10.89 0.49 -1.17
C ASP A 29 -12.42 0.52 -1.14
N THR A 30 -13.03 -0.09 -0.13
CA THR A 30 -14.49 -0.23 -0.02
C THR A 30 -15.19 0.97 0.63
N ASP A 31 -14.44 1.94 1.14
CA ASP A 31 -14.97 3.16 1.77
C ASP A 31 -15.23 4.32 0.79
N ILE A 32 -15.16 4.05 -0.52
CA ILE A 32 -15.41 5.02 -1.58
C ILE A 32 -16.92 5.23 -1.72
N THR A 33 -17.37 6.47 -1.56
CA THR A 33 -18.79 6.81 -1.66
C THR A 33 -19.25 7.16 -3.07
N ASN A 34 -18.34 7.43 -3.99
CA ASN A 34 -18.61 7.76 -5.40
C ASN A 34 -18.00 6.74 -6.36
N ILE A 35 -18.14 5.45 -6.04
CA ILE A 35 -17.64 4.37 -6.88
C ILE A 35 -18.18 4.47 -8.32
N HIS A 36 -17.32 4.24 -9.31
CA HIS A 36 -17.67 4.31 -10.72
C HIS A 36 -16.89 3.23 -11.48
N PRO A 37 -17.43 2.64 -12.57
CA PRO A 37 -16.73 1.62 -13.36
C PRO A 37 -15.32 2.00 -13.83
N ARG A 38 -15.02 3.31 -13.95
CA ARG A 38 -13.68 3.82 -14.27
C ARG A 38 -12.59 3.35 -13.30
N PHE A 39 -12.93 3.08 -12.04
CA PHE A 39 -11.99 2.55 -11.05
C PHE A 39 -11.52 1.15 -11.46
N VAL A 40 -12.35 0.40 -12.15
CA VAL A 40 -12.02 -0.94 -12.67
C VAL A 40 -11.31 -0.82 -14.01
N TYR A 41 -11.97 -0.29 -15.04
CA TYR A 41 -11.38 -0.27 -16.40
C TYR A 41 -10.16 0.64 -16.52
N GLY A 42 -10.07 1.71 -15.70
CA GLY A 42 -8.90 2.58 -15.66
C GLY A 42 -7.65 1.86 -15.15
N LEU A 43 -7.79 0.95 -14.18
CA LEU A 43 -6.69 0.14 -13.68
C LEU A 43 -6.35 -1.03 -14.61
N ILE A 44 -7.34 -1.73 -15.16
CA ILE A 44 -7.13 -2.90 -16.01
C ILE A 44 -6.62 -2.49 -17.40
N GLY A 45 -7.20 -1.45 -18.01
CA GLY A 45 -6.94 -1.06 -19.39
C GLY A 45 -5.44 -0.91 -19.71
N PRO A 46 -4.67 -0.10 -18.98
CA PRO A 46 -3.24 0.04 -19.23
C PRO A 46 -2.46 -1.28 -19.12
N LEU A 47 -2.81 -2.14 -18.16
CA LEU A 47 -2.16 -3.45 -17.98
C LEU A 47 -2.42 -4.41 -19.14
N LEU A 48 -3.60 -4.31 -19.79
CA LEU A 48 -3.93 -5.11 -20.98
C LEU A 48 -3.19 -4.61 -22.23
N HIS A 49 -3.09 -3.27 -22.40
CA HIS A 49 -2.59 -2.68 -23.64
C HIS A 49 -1.08 -2.40 -23.64
N ARG A 50 -0.42 -2.46 -22.49
CA ARG A 50 1.02 -2.18 -22.36
C ARG A 50 1.75 -3.37 -21.72
N PRO A 51 2.37 -4.25 -22.48
CA PRO A 51 3.01 -5.48 -21.97
C PRO A 51 4.15 -5.21 -20.97
N ASN A 52 4.84 -4.06 -21.08
CA ASN A 52 5.90 -3.66 -20.16
C ASN A 52 5.35 -3.25 -18.79
N LEU A 53 4.09 -2.78 -18.70
CA LEU A 53 3.51 -2.45 -17.41
C LEU A 53 3.22 -3.70 -16.58
N LYS A 54 3.72 -3.68 -15.36
CA LYS A 54 3.54 -4.73 -14.35
C LYS A 54 2.57 -4.30 -13.25
N TYR A 55 2.53 -2.98 -12.98
CA TYR A 55 1.76 -2.43 -11.90
C TYR A 55 1.21 -1.05 -12.25
N ILE A 56 0.02 -0.77 -11.80
CA ILE A 56 -0.69 0.49 -12.05
C ILE A 56 -1.26 1.06 -10.75
N LYS A 57 -1.12 2.35 -10.55
CA LYS A 57 -1.64 3.06 -9.39
C LYS A 57 -2.61 4.15 -9.82
N GLY A 58 -3.78 4.17 -9.18
CA GLY A 58 -4.76 5.24 -9.38
C GLY A 58 -4.35 6.52 -8.65
N TYR A 59 -4.66 7.67 -9.27
CA TYR A 59 -4.66 8.95 -8.60
C TYR A 59 -5.96 9.70 -8.92
N TYR A 60 -6.31 10.68 -8.10
CA TYR A 60 -7.58 11.41 -8.21
C TYR A 60 -7.55 12.67 -7.35
N LEU A 61 -8.50 13.57 -7.60
CA LEU A 61 -8.73 14.69 -6.70
C LEU A 61 -9.33 14.18 -5.37
N ARG A 62 -8.74 14.62 -4.26
CA ARG A 62 -9.20 14.35 -2.89
C ARG A 62 -9.70 15.63 -2.23
N PRO A 63 -10.96 16.01 -2.40
CA PRO A 63 -11.53 17.11 -1.66
C PRO A 63 -11.58 16.76 -0.16
N ILE A 64 -11.27 17.73 0.68
CA ILE A 64 -11.40 17.62 2.13
C ILE A 64 -12.48 18.57 2.61
N ARG A 65 -13.37 18.10 3.48
CA ARG A 65 -14.36 18.93 4.14
C ARG A 65 -13.79 19.39 5.49
N VAL A 66 -13.73 20.70 5.69
CA VAL A 66 -13.33 21.33 6.96
C VAL A 66 -14.50 22.23 7.39
N GLY A 67 -15.24 21.80 8.41
CA GLY A 67 -16.51 22.43 8.76
C GLY A 67 -17.50 22.36 7.58
N ASP A 68 -18.06 23.50 7.19
CA ASP A 68 -19.00 23.62 6.07
C ASP A 68 -18.34 23.90 4.73
N THR A 69 -17.03 24.08 4.70
CA THR A 69 -16.27 24.34 3.47
C THR A 69 -15.62 23.07 2.92
N THR A 70 -15.73 22.88 1.59
CA THR A 70 -15.04 21.82 0.87
C THR A 70 -13.85 22.40 0.13
N HIS A 71 -12.65 22.01 0.53
CA HIS A 71 -11.42 22.36 -0.17
C HIS A 71 -11.13 21.28 -1.23
N ALA A 72 -10.95 21.70 -2.47
CA ALA A 72 -10.70 20.79 -3.59
C ALA A 72 -9.39 20.00 -3.44
N ARG A 73 -8.43 20.54 -2.68
CA ARG A 73 -7.12 19.94 -2.38
C ARG A 73 -6.87 20.00 -0.89
N GLY A 74 -6.59 18.88 -0.24
CA GLY A 74 -6.33 18.84 1.21
C GLY A 74 -6.28 17.42 1.75
N GLY A 75 -6.68 16.43 0.98
CA GLY A 75 -6.48 15.02 1.29
C GLY A 75 -5.03 14.58 1.04
N GLY A 76 -4.65 13.43 1.60
CA GLY A 76 -3.32 12.87 1.39
C GLY A 76 -2.24 13.37 2.36
N ARG A 77 -2.63 13.80 3.56
CA ARG A 77 -1.70 14.32 4.60
C ARG A 77 -0.52 13.38 4.86
N VAL A 78 -0.75 12.08 4.97
CA VAL A 78 0.32 11.09 5.17
C VAL A 78 1.21 11.00 3.92
N THR A 79 0.63 11.11 2.72
CA THR A 79 1.41 11.18 1.48
C THR A 79 2.38 12.35 1.52
N GLU A 80 1.89 13.56 1.78
CA GLU A 80 2.71 14.77 1.69
C GLU A 80 3.71 14.92 2.86
N LEU A 81 3.33 14.47 4.07
CA LEU A 81 4.14 14.64 5.27
C LEU A 81 5.08 13.47 5.58
N SER A 82 4.87 12.32 4.97
CA SER A 82 5.67 11.11 5.26
C SER A 82 6.16 10.41 4.00
N ALA A 83 5.25 9.90 3.16
CA ALA A 83 5.67 9.08 2.02
C ALA A 83 6.47 9.88 0.97
N ARG A 84 6.01 11.06 0.60
CA ARG A 84 6.68 11.88 -0.41
C ARG A 84 8.10 12.31 0.01
N PRO A 85 8.35 12.81 1.23
CA PRO A 85 9.71 13.09 1.69
C PRO A 85 10.61 11.85 1.67
N LEU A 86 10.12 10.71 2.15
CA LEU A 86 10.89 9.45 2.15
C LEU A 86 11.23 8.97 0.74
N LEU A 87 10.26 9.01 -0.19
CA LEU A 87 10.49 8.64 -1.59
C LEU A 87 11.49 9.58 -2.26
N ASN A 88 11.40 10.89 -2.02
CA ASN A 88 12.36 11.85 -2.58
C ASN A 88 13.79 11.62 -2.05
N LEU A 89 13.93 11.23 -0.78
CA LEU A 89 15.24 11.01 -0.18
C LEU A 89 15.88 9.68 -0.62
N PHE A 90 15.09 8.60 -0.64
CA PHE A 90 15.63 7.25 -0.75
C PHE A 90 15.30 6.54 -2.08
N TYR A 91 14.21 6.97 -2.75
CA TYR A 91 13.70 6.40 -4.00
C TYR A 91 13.28 7.50 -4.98
N PRO A 92 14.21 8.39 -5.40
CA PRO A 92 13.87 9.59 -6.19
C PRO A 92 13.17 9.27 -7.51
N ALA A 93 13.37 8.09 -8.09
CA ALA A 93 12.64 7.64 -9.28
C ALA A 93 11.11 7.57 -9.05
N LEU A 94 10.66 7.36 -7.81
CA LEU A 94 9.24 7.34 -7.44
C LEU A 94 8.65 8.72 -7.09
N SER A 95 9.46 9.78 -7.12
CA SER A 95 9.00 11.15 -6.76
C SER A 95 7.89 11.68 -7.67
N GLY A 96 7.80 11.17 -8.90
CA GLY A 96 6.75 11.50 -9.87
C GLY A 96 5.39 10.85 -9.59
N PHE A 97 5.28 9.97 -8.59
CA PHE A 97 3.99 9.40 -8.23
C PHE A 97 3.11 10.42 -7.52
N ILE A 98 1.94 10.72 -8.13
CA ILE A 98 1.00 11.72 -7.64
C ILE A 98 0.42 11.28 -6.30
N GLN A 99 0.02 10.00 -6.20
CA GLN A 99 -0.53 9.43 -4.96
C GLN A 99 0.06 8.04 -4.69
N PRO A 100 1.29 7.96 -4.17
CA PRO A 100 1.97 6.68 -3.90
C PRO A 100 1.23 5.80 -2.88
N LEU A 101 0.39 6.39 -2.03
CA LEU A 101 -0.42 5.69 -1.02
C LEU A 101 -1.89 5.55 -1.42
N SER A 102 -2.25 5.69 -2.71
CA SER A 102 -3.65 5.45 -3.11
C SER A 102 -4.03 3.99 -2.89
N GLY A 103 -5.27 3.74 -2.47
CA GLY A 103 -5.80 2.40 -2.22
C GLY A 103 -6.38 1.72 -3.46
N GLU A 104 -6.31 2.38 -4.60
CA GLU A 104 -6.75 1.89 -5.90
C GLU A 104 -5.53 1.59 -6.77
N TYR A 105 -5.23 0.32 -6.93
CA TYR A 105 -4.07 -0.16 -7.68
C TYR A 105 -4.22 -1.62 -8.07
N GLY A 106 -3.32 -2.08 -8.90
CA GLY A 106 -3.27 -3.48 -9.28
C GLY A 106 -2.07 -3.79 -10.14
N GLY A 107 -1.93 -5.04 -10.48
CA GLY A 107 -0.80 -5.51 -11.26
C GLY A 107 -1.04 -6.89 -11.87
N ARG A 108 -0.04 -7.36 -12.58
CA ARG A 108 -0.01 -8.71 -13.12
C ARG A 108 0.22 -9.71 -12.02
N ARG A 109 -0.50 -10.82 -12.05
CA ARG A 109 -0.42 -11.87 -11.03
C ARG A 109 0.99 -12.43 -10.91
N ASP A 110 1.61 -12.77 -12.04
CA ASP A 110 2.96 -13.34 -12.14
C ASP A 110 4.04 -12.46 -11.47
N VAL A 111 3.78 -11.15 -11.36
CA VAL A 111 4.63 -10.22 -10.63
C VAL A 111 4.23 -10.15 -9.16
N LEU A 112 2.94 -9.92 -8.88
CA LEU A 112 2.46 -9.69 -7.52
C LEU A 112 2.70 -10.89 -6.59
N GLU A 113 2.62 -12.12 -7.11
CA GLU A 113 2.83 -13.33 -6.31
C GLU A 113 4.30 -13.56 -5.92
N GLN A 114 5.24 -12.89 -6.60
CA GLN A 114 6.68 -12.93 -6.29
C GLN A 114 7.11 -11.87 -5.28
N LEU A 115 6.21 -10.95 -4.89
CA LEU A 115 6.55 -9.85 -3.98
C LEU A 115 6.13 -10.16 -2.54
N PRO A 116 6.92 -9.72 -1.57
CA PRO A 116 6.54 -9.77 -0.16
C PRO A 116 5.51 -8.67 0.17
N PHE A 117 4.53 -8.97 1.02
CA PHE A 117 3.48 -8.02 1.38
C PHE A 117 3.63 -7.54 2.82
N SER A 118 3.77 -6.25 3.03
CA SER A 118 3.56 -5.64 4.34
C SER A 118 2.13 -5.88 4.80
N CYS A 119 1.92 -6.37 6.03
CA CYS A 119 0.59 -6.79 6.48
C CYS A 119 -0.36 -5.62 6.70
N GLY A 120 0.16 -4.45 7.11
CA GLY A 120 -0.62 -3.27 7.47
C GLY A 120 -0.66 -2.19 6.38
N TYR A 121 -0.45 -0.95 6.81
CA TYR A 121 -0.49 0.24 5.95
C TYR A 121 0.77 0.48 5.11
N GLY A 122 1.79 -0.34 5.29
CA GLY A 122 3.00 -0.29 4.47
C GLY A 122 2.86 -0.96 3.10
N VAL A 123 1.76 -1.66 2.82
CA VAL A 123 1.60 -2.47 1.61
C VAL A 123 1.70 -1.64 0.33
N GLU A 124 1.06 -0.47 0.27
CA GLU A 124 1.05 0.37 -0.93
C GLU A 124 2.45 0.86 -1.31
N ILE A 125 3.20 1.36 -0.33
CA ILE A 125 4.55 1.89 -0.57
C ILE A 125 5.55 0.76 -0.74
N GLY A 126 5.36 -0.36 -0.03
CA GLY A 126 6.20 -1.54 -0.12
C GLY A 126 6.19 -2.13 -1.53
N LEU A 127 5.01 -2.43 -2.06
CA LEU A 127 4.85 -2.95 -3.43
C LEU A 127 5.40 -1.97 -4.49
N LEU A 128 5.21 -0.67 -4.29
CA LEU A 128 5.72 0.34 -5.23
C LEU A 128 7.25 0.33 -5.28
N ILE A 129 7.90 0.19 -4.12
CA ILE A 129 9.37 0.10 -4.01
C ILE A 129 9.86 -1.22 -4.59
N ASP A 130 9.28 -2.36 -4.24
CA ASP A 130 9.70 -3.67 -4.72
C ASP A 130 9.64 -3.75 -6.24
N ILE A 131 8.57 -3.26 -6.85
CA ILE A 131 8.43 -3.27 -8.31
C ILE A 131 9.44 -2.33 -8.97
N LEU A 132 9.76 -1.19 -8.37
CA LEU A 132 10.84 -0.33 -8.86
C LEU A 132 12.18 -1.06 -8.84
N GLU A 133 12.51 -1.74 -7.73
CA GLU A 133 13.79 -2.42 -7.54
C GLU A 133 13.93 -3.64 -8.44
N ASP A 134 12.88 -4.44 -8.59
CA ASP A 134 12.92 -5.69 -9.35
C ASP A 134 12.72 -5.51 -10.86
N TYR A 135 11.89 -4.53 -11.27
CA TYR A 135 11.43 -4.38 -12.67
C TYR A 135 11.70 -2.99 -13.27
N GLY A 136 12.15 -2.04 -12.47
CA GLY A 136 12.43 -0.68 -12.92
C GLY A 136 11.19 0.22 -13.07
N LEU A 137 11.43 1.50 -13.36
CA LEU A 137 10.38 2.52 -13.43
C LEU A 137 9.39 2.29 -14.58
N ASP A 138 9.83 1.71 -15.70
CA ASP A 138 8.99 1.45 -16.88
C ASP A 138 7.92 0.39 -16.64
N ALA A 139 8.09 -0.42 -15.59
CA ALA A 139 7.10 -1.40 -15.14
C ALA A 139 5.93 -0.77 -14.35
N LEU A 140 6.07 0.49 -13.96
CA LEU A 140 5.13 1.23 -13.11
C LEU A 140 4.32 2.24 -13.91
N GLY A 141 3.00 2.30 -13.66
CA GLY A 141 2.11 3.26 -14.29
C GLY A 141 1.20 3.98 -13.31
N GLN A 142 0.63 5.08 -13.79
CA GLN A 142 -0.36 5.85 -13.05
C GLN A 142 -1.56 6.14 -13.94
N VAL A 143 -2.77 6.16 -13.35
CA VAL A 143 -4.02 6.47 -14.07
C VAL A 143 -4.88 7.44 -13.27
N ASP A 144 -5.43 8.43 -13.98
CA ASP A 144 -6.37 9.40 -13.39
C ASP A 144 -7.75 8.79 -13.26
N LEU A 145 -8.19 8.58 -12.02
CA LEU A 145 -9.54 8.13 -11.67
C LEU A 145 -10.50 9.30 -11.37
N ILE A 146 -10.05 10.52 -11.64
CA ILE A 146 -10.74 11.81 -11.59
C ILE A 146 -11.00 12.28 -10.16
N LYS A 147 -11.89 11.62 -9.40
CA LYS A 147 -12.28 12.08 -8.06
C LYS A 147 -12.64 10.91 -7.16
N ARG A 148 -12.13 10.94 -5.93
CA ARG A 148 -12.52 10.02 -4.86
C ARG A 148 -13.07 10.80 -3.68
N MET A 149 -14.23 10.37 -3.19
CA MET A 149 -14.83 10.87 -1.96
C MET A 149 -14.79 9.77 -0.90
N HIS A 150 -14.21 10.08 0.25
CA HIS A 150 -14.09 9.18 1.39
C HIS A 150 -14.18 9.98 2.70
N ARG A 151 -14.34 9.27 3.81
CA ARG A 151 -14.35 9.90 5.14
C ARG A 151 -12.93 10.25 5.57
N ASN A 152 -12.77 11.46 6.16
CA ASN A 152 -11.50 11.86 6.73
C ASN A 152 -11.19 11.08 8.00
N GLN A 153 -9.94 10.67 8.14
CA GLN A 153 -9.46 10.04 9.37
C GLN A 153 -8.89 11.06 10.35
N PRO A 154 -9.04 10.82 11.67
CA PRO A 154 -8.42 11.63 12.71
C PRO A 154 -6.89 11.65 12.60
N LEU A 155 -6.25 12.72 13.04
CA LEU A 155 -4.79 12.89 12.96
C LEU A 155 -4.03 11.74 13.63
N ILE A 156 -4.52 11.23 14.75
CA ILE A 156 -3.90 10.12 15.48
C ILE A 156 -3.89 8.84 14.65
N SER A 157 -4.98 8.53 13.94
CA SER A 157 -5.01 7.38 13.02
C SER A 157 -4.01 7.54 11.87
N LEU A 158 -3.87 8.77 11.36
CA LEU A 158 -2.87 9.09 10.34
C LEU A 158 -1.43 8.99 10.87
N SER A 159 -1.19 9.32 12.15
CA SER A 159 0.13 9.15 12.77
C SER A 159 0.54 7.68 12.87
N LYS A 160 -0.40 6.80 13.24
CA LYS A 160 -0.16 5.34 13.26
C LYS A 160 0.12 4.80 11.85
N MET A 161 -0.63 5.25 10.86
CA MET A 161 -0.40 4.91 9.46
C MET A 161 0.99 5.38 8.99
N SER A 162 1.35 6.63 9.32
CA SER A 162 2.68 7.18 9.01
C SER A 162 3.80 6.34 9.61
N PHE A 163 3.65 5.92 10.86
CA PHE A 163 4.63 5.08 11.54
C PHE A 163 4.86 3.74 10.84
N SER A 164 3.78 3.06 10.40
CA SER A 164 3.87 1.82 9.61
C SER A 164 4.57 2.04 8.26
N ILE A 165 4.28 3.14 7.59
CA ILE A 165 4.90 3.51 6.31
C ILE A 165 6.40 3.75 6.48
N ILE A 166 6.81 4.48 7.52
CA ILE A 166 8.22 4.73 7.82
C ILE A 166 8.95 3.41 8.10
N GLN A 167 8.38 2.53 8.93
CA GLN A 167 8.95 1.20 9.18
C GLN A 167 9.14 0.40 7.88
N THR A 168 8.17 0.46 6.96
CA THR A 168 8.26 -0.25 5.68
C THR A 168 9.40 0.30 4.83
N VAL A 169 9.49 1.63 4.65
CA VAL A 169 10.54 2.25 3.84
C VAL A 169 11.93 1.94 4.42
N ILE A 170 12.12 2.07 5.75
CA ILE A 170 13.39 1.73 6.39
C ILE A 170 13.75 0.26 6.16
N ARG A 171 12.78 -0.66 6.28
CA ARG A 171 13.01 -2.08 5.98
C ARG A 171 13.48 -2.30 4.54
N LYS A 172 12.88 -1.61 3.57
CA LYS A 172 13.29 -1.71 2.16
C LYS A 172 14.72 -1.20 1.95
N ILE A 173 15.09 -0.09 2.61
CA ILE A 173 16.46 0.40 2.60
C ILE A 173 17.42 -0.63 3.22
N ASP A 174 17.06 -1.21 4.37
CA ASP A 174 17.86 -2.27 5.01
C ASP A 174 18.08 -3.47 4.07
N GLN A 175 17.03 -3.90 3.39
CA GLN A 175 17.08 -5.02 2.45
C GLN A 175 17.97 -4.71 1.24
N ARG A 176 17.83 -3.51 0.66
CA ARG A 176 18.60 -3.07 -0.50
C ARG A 176 20.09 -2.88 -0.17
N ASP A 177 20.38 -2.21 0.94
CA ASP A 177 21.74 -1.74 1.25
C ASP A 177 22.48 -2.67 2.22
N GLY A 178 21.84 -3.75 2.70
CA GLY A 178 22.41 -4.69 3.68
C GLY A 178 22.65 -4.05 5.04
N LEU A 179 21.98 -2.93 5.34
CA LEU A 179 22.05 -2.25 6.61
C LEU A 179 21.17 -2.95 7.64
N GLN A 180 21.50 -2.84 8.92
CA GLN A 180 20.71 -3.46 10.00
C GLN A 180 20.04 -2.37 10.86
N LEU A 181 19.48 -1.36 10.21
CA LEU A 181 18.85 -0.21 10.88
C LEU A 181 17.64 -0.61 11.74
N LEU A 182 16.96 -1.71 11.39
CA LEU A 182 15.75 -2.17 12.08
C LEU A 182 15.99 -3.25 13.14
N GLN A 183 17.21 -3.68 13.41
CA GLN A 183 17.46 -4.73 14.43
C GLN A 183 16.94 -4.31 15.81
N ASP A 184 17.07 -3.03 16.16
CA ASP A 184 16.66 -2.47 17.46
C ASP A 184 15.56 -1.41 17.35
N VAL A 185 14.85 -1.34 16.19
CA VAL A 185 13.82 -0.31 16.03
C VAL A 185 12.66 -0.56 16.98
N ASN A 186 12.36 0.46 17.75
CA ASN A 186 11.21 0.51 18.62
C ASN A 186 9.91 0.27 17.84
N ARG A 187 9.27 -0.86 18.11
CA ARG A 187 7.96 -1.23 17.54
C ARG A 187 6.79 -0.68 18.34
N THR A 188 7.07 0.24 19.24
CA THR A 188 6.09 0.81 20.15
C THR A 188 5.99 2.30 19.90
N MET A 189 4.83 2.75 19.47
CA MET A 189 4.54 4.16 19.28
C MET A 189 3.99 4.75 20.57
N LYS A 190 4.57 5.86 21.01
CA LYS A 190 4.08 6.64 22.15
C LYS A 190 3.32 7.85 21.61
N LEU A 191 2.06 7.98 21.98
CA LEU A 191 1.17 9.05 21.57
C LEU A 191 0.80 9.92 22.78
N ILE A 192 0.78 11.22 22.58
CA ILE A 192 0.26 12.14 23.59
C ILE A 192 -1.22 12.38 23.28
N ARG A 193 -2.07 11.99 24.23
CA ARG A 193 -3.51 12.30 24.22
C ARG A 193 -3.80 13.48 25.12
N THR A 194 -4.76 14.29 24.74
CA THR A 194 -5.23 15.40 25.55
C THR A 194 -6.71 15.20 25.83
N GLU A 195 -7.06 15.09 27.12
CA GLU A 195 -8.43 15.03 27.61
C GLU A 195 -8.58 16.02 28.76
N GLU A 196 -9.58 16.89 28.71
CA GLU A 196 -9.89 17.89 29.75
C GLU A 196 -8.66 18.70 30.24
N ARG A 197 -7.78 19.12 29.31
CA ARG A 197 -6.51 19.84 29.62
C ARG A 197 -5.44 18.99 30.31
N ARG A 198 -5.59 17.68 30.39
CA ARG A 198 -4.56 16.77 30.88
C ARG A 198 -3.93 16.03 29.72
N PHE A 199 -2.63 15.72 29.84
CA PHE A 199 -1.90 14.95 28.85
C PHE A 199 -1.69 13.53 29.37
N PHE A 200 -1.98 12.57 28.51
CA PHE A 200 -1.79 11.15 28.78
C PHE A 200 -0.85 10.55 27.74
N LEU A 201 0.02 9.66 28.19
CA LEU A 201 0.86 8.88 27.32
C LEU A 201 0.13 7.57 26.97
N GLU A 202 -0.27 7.45 25.73
CA GLU A 202 -0.78 6.17 25.17
C GLU A 202 0.38 5.44 24.51
N VAL A 203 0.55 4.18 24.86
CA VAL A 203 1.61 3.32 24.32
C VAL A 203 0.96 2.24 23.47
N GLU A 204 1.29 2.20 22.19
CA GLU A 204 0.70 1.25 21.24
C GLU A 204 1.79 0.49 20.48
N LYS A 205 1.66 -0.83 20.44
CA LYS A 205 2.56 -1.67 19.66
C LYS A 205 2.11 -1.64 18.20
N ILE A 206 2.94 -1.06 17.35
CA ILE A 206 2.74 -1.02 15.90
C ILE A 206 3.95 -1.69 15.26
N ALA A 207 3.81 -2.97 14.94
CA ALA A 207 4.82 -3.74 14.23
C ALA A 207 4.33 -4.00 12.82
N GLU A 208 4.93 -3.34 11.85
CA GLU A 208 4.66 -3.62 10.44
C GLU A 208 5.35 -4.92 10.04
N LEU A 209 4.61 -6.01 10.06
CA LEU A 209 5.10 -7.33 9.69
C LEU A 209 4.99 -7.53 8.17
N GLN A 210 5.69 -8.52 7.66
CA GLN A 210 5.70 -8.84 6.23
C GLN A 210 5.33 -10.31 6.01
N ARG A 211 4.54 -10.58 4.99
CA ARG A 211 4.30 -11.93 4.45
C ARG A 211 5.33 -12.23 3.36
N PRO A 212 5.77 -13.47 3.25
CA PRO A 212 6.63 -13.88 2.14
C PRO A 212 5.88 -13.76 0.79
N PRO A 213 6.60 -13.77 -0.32
CA PRO A 213 6.00 -13.97 -1.64
C PRO A 213 5.02 -15.14 -1.66
N MET A 214 3.92 -15.01 -2.40
CA MET A 214 2.89 -16.05 -2.45
C MET A 214 3.42 -17.34 -3.08
N VAL A 215 4.36 -17.23 -4.03
CA VAL A 215 5.05 -18.37 -4.65
C VAL A 215 5.90 -19.20 -3.68
N GLU A 216 6.24 -18.68 -2.51
CA GLU A 216 6.94 -19.43 -1.46
C GLU A 216 6.00 -20.29 -0.59
N ILE A 217 4.68 -20.21 -0.82
CA ILE A 217 3.67 -20.95 -0.08
C ILE A 217 3.36 -22.27 -0.79
N PRO A 218 3.72 -23.43 -0.22
CA PRO A 218 3.54 -24.72 -0.88
C PRO A 218 2.11 -25.02 -1.30
N GLU A 219 1.13 -24.65 -0.48
CA GLU A 219 -0.29 -24.86 -0.77
C GLU A 219 -0.79 -23.99 -1.95
N TYR A 220 -0.11 -22.90 -2.25
CA TYR A 220 -0.42 -22.06 -3.40
C TYR A 220 -0.08 -22.80 -4.70
N HIS A 221 1.07 -23.44 -4.77
CA HIS A 221 1.48 -24.24 -5.95
C HIS A 221 0.52 -25.40 -6.20
N THR A 222 0.13 -26.14 -5.16
CA THR A 222 -0.84 -27.24 -5.27
C THR A 222 -2.14 -26.75 -5.90
N ARG A 223 -2.65 -25.63 -5.42
CA ARG A 223 -3.89 -25.03 -5.91
C ARG A 223 -3.79 -24.49 -7.35
N GLN A 224 -2.64 -24.01 -7.78
CA GLN A 224 -2.41 -23.57 -9.14
C GLN A 224 -2.29 -24.77 -10.10
N GLY A 225 -1.63 -25.87 -9.67
CA GLY A 225 -1.50 -27.10 -10.44
C GLY A 225 -2.83 -27.78 -10.78
N ASP A 226 -3.78 -27.77 -9.84
CA ASP A 226 -5.13 -28.32 -10.05
C ASP A 226 -5.94 -27.54 -11.10
N ASN A 227 -5.53 -26.32 -11.46
CA ASN A 227 -6.23 -25.46 -12.42
C ASN A 227 -5.76 -25.64 -13.88
N TYR A 228 -4.60 -26.25 -14.12
CA TYR A 228 -4.11 -26.58 -15.47
C TYR A 228 -4.47 -28.01 -15.89
N ALA A 229 -5.10 -28.79 -15.01
CA ALA A 229 -5.51 -30.16 -15.25
C ALA A 229 -7.03 -30.33 -15.51
N ALA A 230 -7.77 -29.23 -15.58
CA ALA A 230 -9.21 -29.17 -15.91
C ALA A 230 -9.44 -28.28 -17.16
#